data_c00e7f6098fe7b71495efcc20871c412
#
_entry.id   c00e7f6098fe7b71495efcc20871c412
#
_cell.length_a   1.000
_cell.length_b   1.000
_cell.length_c   1.000
_cell.angle_alpha   90.00
_cell.angle_beta   90.00
_cell.angle_gamma   90.00
#
_symmetry.space_group_name_H-M   'P 1'
#
loop_
_entity.id
_entity.type
_entity.pdbx_description
1 polymer ?
#
loop_
_entity_poly.entity_id
_entity_poly.type
_entity_poly.pdbx_seq_one_letter_code
_entity_poly.pdbx_strand_id
1 'polypeptide(L)'
;MKTILGIHRSPHAHWVGDGFPVRSLFTYDNLASKISPFLLLDYAGPHDFTSTSARRGVGQHPHRGFETVTIVYQGELEHRDSTGAGGLIGPGDVQWMTAANGIIHEEFHSPGFARTGGTLEMVQLWVNLPARDKRAAAGYQTLLAEDIPVVALDGEGGSLRVIAGEYRGHSGPARTFTAMDVWDMRLHAGATVQLPVAAGRNAALVVLRGNVRINGEREAGPASLVLFDRAGEDVAVEALEGASLLLLSGEPIDEPIVGYGPFVMNSQAEIAESFDDFHTGRFGQMQDARDGAAH
;
A
#
# COMPACT_ATOMS: atom_id res chain seq x y z
N MET A 1 19.33 15.90 -7.16
CA MET A 1 18.08 15.15 -7.46
C MET A 1 18.40 13.70 -7.71
N LYS A 2 17.46 12.80 -7.41
CA LYS A 2 17.58 11.36 -7.72
C LYS A 2 17.42 11.14 -9.24
N THR A 3 18.23 10.26 -9.80
CA THR A 3 18.13 9.88 -11.22
C THR A 3 16.91 8.98 -11.46
N ILE A 4 16.18 9.21 -12.54
CA ILE A 4 15.06 8.35 -12.95
C ILE A 4 15.64 7.10 -13.63
N LEU A 5 15.43 5.93 -13.03
CA LEU A 5 15.84 4.64 -13.59
C LEU A 5 14.85 4.12 -14.64
N GLY A 6 13.57 4.41 -14.47
CA GLY A 6 12.53 3.97 -15.39
C GLY A 6 11.14 4.46 -15.00
N ILE A 7 10.24 4.40 -15.98
CA ILE A 7 8.81 4.61 -15.78
C ILE A 7 8.11 3.33 -16.23
N HIS A 8 7.41 2.70 -15.30
CA HIS A 8 6.74 1.43 -15.49
C HIS A 8 5.22 1.65 -15.51
N ARG A 9 4.53 0.93 -16.37
CA ARG A 9 3.07 0.94 -16.46
C ARG A 9 2.58 -0.49 -16.55
N SER A 10 1.46 -0.80 -15.91
CA SER A 10 0.76 -2.06 -16.11
C SER A 10 -0.37 -1.83 -17.11
N PRO A 11 -0.28 -2.38 -18.34
CA PRO A 11 -1.33 -2.18 -19.35
C PRO A 11 -2.59 -2.98 -19.03
N HIS A 12 -2.47 -4.03 -18.23
CA HIS A 12 -3.57 -4.96 -17.95
C HIS A 12 -4.09 -4.80 -16.54
N ALA A 13 -5.42 -4.67 -16.43
CA ALA A 13 -6.11 -4.84 -15.15
C ALA A 13 -6.51 -6.31 -14.99
N HIS A 14 -6.57 -6.77 -13.75
CA HIS A 14 -7.10 -8.07 -13.37
C HIS A 14 -7.95 -7.94 -12.11
N TRP A 15 -8.71 -8.96 -11.79
CA TRP A 15 -9.52 -8.97 -10.59
C TRP A 15 -8.82 -9.72 -9.47
N VAL A 16 -8.83 -9.12 -8.28
CA VAL A 16 -8.50 -9.79 -7.01
C VAL A 16 -9.82 -10.03 -6.30
N GLY A 17 -10.21 -11.32 -6.18
CA GLY A 17 -11.58 -11.68 -5.83
C GLY A 17 -12.59 -11.15 -6.86
N ASP A 18 -13.76 -10.77 -6.38
CA ASP A 18 -14.81 -10.10 -7.18
C ASP A 18 -15.03 -8.63 -6.76
N GLY A 19 -14.18 -8.14 -5.87
CA GLY A 19 -14.26 -6.79 -5.29
C GLY A 19 -13.22 -5.78 -5.79
N PHE A 20 -12.09 -6.24 -6.35
CA PHE A 20 -10.96 -5.35 -6.61
C PHE A 20 -10.40 -5.48 -8.03
N PRO A 21 -10.81 -4.60 -8.97
CA PRO A 21 -10.20 -4.52 -10.29
C PRO A 21 -8.89 -3.73 -10.21
N VAL A 22 -7.75 -4.42 -10.19
CA VAL A 22 -6.44 -3.80 -9.93
C VAL A 22 -5.52 -3.79 -11.13
N ARG A 23 -4.55 -2.88 -11.11
CA ARG A 23 -3.35 -2.87 -11.93
C ARG A 23 -2.14 -3.05 -11.00
N SER A 24 -1.44 -4.16 -11.11
CA SER A 24 -0.18 -4.36 -10.40
C SER A 24 0.91 -3.50 -11.03
N LEU A 25 1.35 -2.46 -10.33
CA LEU A 25 2.40 -1.58 -10.82
C LEU A 25 3.79 -2.19 -10.60
N PHE A 26 3.94 -2.99 -9.56
CA PHE A 26 5.08 -3.85 -9.31
C PHE A 26 4.71 -5.01 -8.39
N THR A 27 5.54 -6.07 -8.42
CA THR A 27 5.42 -7.25 -7.56
C THR A 27 6.78 -7.67 -7.04
N TYR A 28 6.81 -8.61 -6.07
CA TYR A 28 8.05 -9.16 -5.55
C TYR A 28 8.86 -9.92 -6.62
N ASP A 29 8.23 -10.35 -7.71
CA ASP A 29 8.89 -11.09 -8.81
C ASP A 29 9.63 -10.18 -9.79
N ASN A 30 9.36 -8.87 -9.82
CA ASN A 30 9.94 -7.99 -10.82
C ASN A 30 10.80 -6.84 -10.26
N LEU A 31 10.25 -5.96 -9.43
CA LEU A 31 10.94 -4.74 -9.00
C LEU A 31 11.28 -4.69 -7.50
N ALA A 32 10.81 -5.63 -6.67
CA ALA A 32 11.00 -5.55 -5.22
C ALA A 32 12.48 -5.40 -4.79
N SER A 33 13.42 -6.04 -5.49
CA SER A 33 14.84 -5.87 -5.20
C SER A 33 15.36 -4.45 -5.43
N LYS A 34 14.66 -3.65 -6.22
CA LYS A 34 15.01 -2.24 -6.54
C LYS A 34 14.27 -1.23 -5.70
N ILE A 35 13.17 -1.63 -5.06
CA ILE A 35 12.30 -0.75 -4.27
C ILE A 35 12.03 -1.27 -2.86
N SER A 36 12.78 -2.31 -2.41
CA SER A 36 12.73 -2.75 -1.01
C SER A 36 12.78 -1.53 -0.06
N PRO A 37 11.93 -1.45 0.98
CA PRO A 37 11.15 -2.54 1.56
C PRO A 37 9.80 -2.84 0.89
N PHE A 38 9.45 -2.22 -0.20
CA PHE A 38 8.15 -2.44 -0.85
C PHE A 38 8.20 -3.65 -1.77
N LEU A 39 7.18 -4.52 -1.69
CA LEU A 39 7.14 -5.81 -2.40
C LEU A 39 6.14 -5.84 -3.55
N LEU A 40 5.01 -5.18 -3.39
CA LEU A 40 3.91 -5.19 -4.35
C LEU A 40 3.09 -3.92 -4.18
N LEU A 41 2.58 -3.40 -5.29
CA LEU A 41 1.54 -2.39 -5.28
C LEU A 41 0.51 -2.68 -6.34
N ASP A 42 -0.73 -2.90 -5.88
CA ASP A 42 -1.93 -2.98 -6.70
C ASP A 42 -2.72 -1.68 -6.56
N TYR A 43 -3.04 -1.07 -7.69
CA TYR A 43 -3.89 0.11 -7.75
C TYR A 43 -5.25 -0.26 -8.30
N ALA A 44 -6.27 -0.24 -7.44
CA ALA A 44 -7.66 -0.40 -7.80
C ALA A 44 -8.32 0.96 -7.96
N GLY A 45 -8.70 1.31 -9.13
CA GLY A 45 -9.51 2.50 -9.26
C GLY A 45 -9.34 3.38 -10.44
N PRO A 46 -10.19 4.41 -10.47
CA PRO A 46 -11.55 4.39 -9.92
C PRO A 46 -12.44 3.44 -10.73
N HIS A 47 -13.32 2.71 -10.03
CA HIS A 47 -14.26 1.78 -10.65
C HIS A 47 -15.64 1.88 -9.99
N ASP A 48 -16.69 2.01 -10.80
CA ASP A 48 -18.05 2.14 -10.31
C ASP A 48 -18.71 0.78 -10.10
N PHE A 49 -19.17 0.53 -8.88
CA PHE A 49 -19.91 -0.64 -8.50
C PHE A 49 -21.41 -0.35 -8.37
N THR A 50 -22.22 -1.21 -8.92
CA THR A 50 -23.66 -1.18 -8.69
C THR A 50 -24.01 -1.69 -7.30
N SER A 51 -25.11 -1.21 -6.73
CA SER A 51 -25.66 -1.71 -5.47
C SER A 51 -25.92 -3.22 -5.54
N THR A 52 -25.67 -3.90 -4.42
CA THR A 52 -25.89 -5.36 -4.30
C THR A 52 -26.08 -5.76 -2.84
N SER A 53 -26.77 -6.89 -2.60
CA SER A 53 -26.78 -7.57 -1.31
C SER A 53 -25.68 -8.63 -1.16
N ALA A 54 -24.98 -8.95 -2.24
CA ALA A 54 -23.88 -9.91 -2.20
C ALA A 54 -22.62 -9.26 -1.58
N ARG A 55 -21.86 -10.03 -0.82
CA ARG A 55 -20.52 -9.63 -0.38
C ARG A 55 -19.56 -9.71 -1.58
N ARG A 56 -18.91 -8.60 -1.90
CA ARG A 56 -17.86 -8.53 -2.91
C ARG A 56 -16.52 -8.27 -2.22
N GLY A 57 -15.49 -8.99 -2.62
CA GLY A 57 -14.17 -8.84 -2.02
C GLY A 57 -13.32 -10.08 -2.21
N VAL A 58 -12.44 -10.32 -1.24
CA VAL A 58 -11.57 -11.49 -1.16
C VAL A 58 -11.86 -12.25 0.12
N GLY A 59 -12.29 -13.50 -0.02
CA GLY A 59 -12.51 -14.39 1.13
C GLY A 59 -11.21 -14.73 1.86
N GLN A 60 -11.34 -15.55 2.89
CA GLN A 60 -10.24 -15.93 3.76
C GLN A 60 -9.02 -16.42 2.99
N HIS A 61 -7.89 -15.77 3.23
CA HIS A 61 -6.60 -16.14 2.64
C HIS A 61 -5.47 -15.79 3.61
N PRO A 62 -4.33 -16.54 3.55
CA PRO A 62 -3.20 -16.31 4.45
C PRO A 62 -2.22 -15.28 3.91
N HIS A 63 -1.41 -14.71 4.83
CA HIS A 63 -0.15 -14.01 4.50
C HIS A 63 0.92 -14.35 5.52
N ARG A 64 2.20 -14.29 5.11
CA ARG A 64 3.36 -14.44 6.00
C ARG A 64 4.58 -13.68 5.49
N GLY A 65 5.31 -13.06 6.43
CA GLY A 65 6.65 -12.49 6.19
C GLY A 65 6.68 -11.03 5.76
N PHE A 66 5.54 -10.35 5.75
CA PHE A 66 5.41 -8.96 5.33
C PHE A 66 4.18 -8.29 5.97
N GLU A 67 3.93 -7.06 5.58
CA GLU A 67 2.76 -6.27 5.98
C GLU A 67 1.92 -5.93 4.76
N THR A 68 0.59 -5.88 4.92
CA THR A 68 -0.34 -5.34 3.92
C THR A 68 -0.84 -3.98 4.35
N VAL A 69 -0.82 -3.01 3.44
CA VAL A 69 -1.28 -1.64 3.68
C VAL A 69 -2.34 -1.31 2.65
N THR A 70 -3.55 -1.00 3.14
CA THR A 70 -4.67 -0.58 2.29
C THR A 70 -4.93 0.90 2.48
N ILE A 71 -4.80 1.70 1.41
CA ILE A 71 -5.07 3.14 1.40
C ILE A 71 -6.36 3.36 0.62
N VAL A 72 -7.42 3.83 1.27
CA VAL A 72 -8.71 4.07 0.62
C VAL A 72 -8.83 5.52 0.16
N TYR A 73 -9.15 5.72 -1.09
CA TYR A 73 -9.40 7.04 -1.69
C TYR A 73 -10.89 7.32 -1.88
N GLN A 74 -11.65 6.29 -2.28
CA GLN A 74 -13.10 6.33 -2.47
C GLN A 74 -13.68 4.96 -2.16
N GLY A 75 -14.93 4.92 -1.70
CA GLY A 75 -15.60 3.69 -1.27
C GLY A 75 -15.29 3.36 0.19
N GLU A 76 -15.72 2.20 0.63
CA GLU A 76 -15.54 1.74 2.01
C GLU A 76 -15.34 0.21 2.04
N LEU A 77 -14.37 -0.23 2.81
CA LEU A 77 -13.98 -1.63 2.96
C LEU A 77 -14.16 -2.12 4.39
N GLU A 78 -14.42 -3.40 4.54
CA GLU A 78 -14.43 -4.14 5.80
C GLU A 78 -13.30 -5.16 5.78
N HIS A 79 -12.50 -5.17 6.82
CA HIS A 79 -11.44 -6.15 7.06
C HIS A 79 -11.71 -6.94 8.33
N ARG A 80 -11.37 -8.23 8.33
CA ARG A 80 -11.29 -9.09 9.52
C ARG A 80 -10.11 -10.04 9.39
N ASP A 81 -9.52 -10.41 10.54
CA ASP A 81 -8.40 -11.35 10.57
C ASP A 81 -8.46 -12.36 11.70
N SER A 82 -7.58 -13.36 11.66
CA SER A 82 -7.52 -14.47 12.61
C SER A 82 -7.00 -14.09 14.01
N THR A 83 -6.56 -12.86 14.23
CA THR A 83 -6.24 -12.34 15.57
C THR A 83 -7.48 -11.78 16.27
N GLY A 84 -8.59 -11.67 15.55
CA GLY A 84 -9.82 -11.02 16.01
C GLY A 84 -9.83 -9.50 15.77
N ALA A 85 -8.78 -8.97 15.12
CA ALA A 85 -8.76 -7.58 14.71
C ALA A 85 -9.55 -7.38 13.40
N GLY A 86 -9.93 -6.13 13.15
CA GLY A 86 -10.66 -5.74 11.95
C GLY A 86 -11.32 -4.39 12.11
N GLY A 87 -12.06 -3.97 11.09
CA GLY A 87 -12.78 -2.71 11.10
C GLY A 87 -13.23 -2.27 9.72
N LEU A 88 -13.91 -1.14 9.71
CA LEU A 88 -14.27 -0.42 8.50
C LEU A 88 -13.21 0.64 8.21
N ILE A 89 -12.85 0.79 6.96
CA ILE A 89 -11.98 1.86 6.46
C ILE A 89 -12.64 2.55 5.28
N GLY A 90 -12.73 3.87 5.37
CA GLY A 90 -13.35 4.75 4.39
C GLY A 90 -12.34 5.69 3.72
N PRO A 91 -12.85 6.68 2.97
CA PRO A 91 -11.99 7.61 2.24
C PRO A 91 -11.02 8.37 3.13
N GLY A 92 -9.73 8.20 2.86
CA GLY A 92 -8.65 8.82 3.63
C GLY A 92 -8.09 7.94 4.74
N ASP A 93 -8.78 6.88 5.15
CA ASP A 93 -8.27 5.94 6.14
C ASP A 93 -7.21 5.01 5.53
N VAL A 94 -6.37 4.49 6.40
CA VAL A 94 -5.35 3.49 6.06
C VAL A 94 -5.41 2.34 7.05
N GLN A 95 -5.45 1.13 6.52
CA GLN A 95 -5.26 -0.09 7.28
C GLN A 95 -3.82 -0.54 7.10
N TRP A 96 -3.14 -0.89 8.19
CA TRP A 96 -1.79 -1.43 8.18
C TRP A 96 -1.77 -2.72 8.99
N MET A 97 -1.77 -3.87 8.30
CA MET A 97 -1.76 -5.18 8.93
C MET A 97 -0.37 -5.81 8.83
N THR A 98 0.19 -6.19 9.96
CA THR A 98 1.44 -6.94 10.05
C THR A 98 1.11 -8.43 10.02
N ALA A 99 1.38 -9.12 8.92
CA ALA A 99 1.19 -10.58 8.84
C ALA A 99 2.31 -11.36 9.54
N ALA A 100 3.54 -10.88 9.47
CA ALA A 100 4.75 -11.41 10.13
C ALA A 100 4.80 -12.95 10.19
N ASN A 101 4.56 -13.57 11.37
CA ASN A 101 4.64 -15.03 11.54
C ASN A 101 3.47 -15.80 10.92
N GLY A 102 2.50 -15.11 10.35
CA GLY A 102 1.35 -15.69 9.68
C GLY A 102 0.02 -15.21 10.23
N ILE A 103 -0.90 -14.94 9.33
CA ILE A 103 -2.25 -14.48 9.60
C ILE A 103 -3.19 -14.99 8.50
N ILE A 104 -4.46 -15.15 8.82
CA ILE A 104 -5.54 -15.34 7.85
C ILE A 104 -6.40 -14.10 7.92
N HIS A 105 -6.78 -13.53 6.78
CA HIS A 105 -7.69 -12.39 6.73
C HIS A 105 -8.66 -12.46 5.56
N GLU A 106 -9.65 -11.57 5.57
CA GLU A 106 -10.59 -11.34 4.49
C GLU A 106 -10.86 -9.85 4.34
N GLU A 107 -11.08 -9.41 3.11
CA GLU A 107 -11.35 -8.02 2.78
C GLU A 107 -12.56 -7.95 1.84
N PHE A 108 -13.57 -7.16 2.23
CA PHE A 108 -14.80 -7.00 1.46
C PHE A 108 -15.18 -5.53 1.35
N HIS A 109 -16.00 -5.20 0.35
CA HIS A 109 -16.76 -3.97 0.41
C HIS A 109 -17.58 -3.96 1.69
N SER A 110 -17.65 -2.81 2.37
CA SER A 110 -18.49 -2.71 3.55
C SER A 110 -19.96 -2.98 3.21
N PRO A 111 -20.77 -3.45 4.18
CA PRO A 111 -22.19 -3.62 3.94
C PRO A 111 -22.90 -2.31 3.53
N GLY A 112 -22.41 -1.16 3.99
CA GLY A 112 -22.89 0.17 3.60
C GLY A 112 -22.64 0.43 2.13
N PHE A 113 -21.38 0.35 1.71
CA PHE A 113 -20.96 0.56 0.32
C PHE A 113 -21.62 -0.46 -0.64
N ALA A 114 -21.68 -1.73 -0.25
CA ALA A 114 -22.35 -2.75 -1.08
C ALA A 114 -23.82 -2.40 -1.36
N ARG A 115 -24.57 -1.91 -0.36
CA ARG A 115 -25.98 -1.52 -0.52
C ARG A 115 -26.18 -0.29 -1.39
N THR A 116 -25.29 0.69 -1.31
CA THR A 116 -25.44 1.94 -2.08
C THR A 116 -24.80 1.85 -3.46
N GLY A 117 -23.75 1.06 -3.63
CA GLY A 117 -22.84 1.14 -4.75
C GLY A 117 -22.05 2.44 -4.70
N GLY A 118 -21.32 2.73 -5.76
CA GLY A 118 -20.51 3.93 -5.92
C GLY A 118 -19.12 3.61 -6.45
N THR A 119 -18.26 4.62 -6.45
CA THR A 119 -16.88 4.48 -6.92
C THR A 119 -16.00 3.90 -5.81
N LEU A 120 -15.24 2.86 -6.14
CA LEU A 120 -14.12 2.37 -5.32
C LEU A 120 -12.81 2.85 -5.93
N GLU A 121 -11.93 3.34 -5.09
CA GLU A 121 -10.53 3.60 -5.43
C GLU A 121 -9.65 3.37 -4.21
N MET A 122 -8.64 2.49 -4.35
CA MET A 122 -7.72 2.14 -3.28
C MET A 122 -6.37 1.67 -3.81
N VAL A 123 -5.38 1.69 -2.95
CA VAL A 123 -4.08 1.05 -3.15
C VAL A 123 -3.92 -0.06 -2.14
N GLN A 124 -3.49 -1.23 -2.61
CA GLN A 124 -2.95 -2.31 -1.79
C GLN A 124 -1.42 -2.31 -1.94
N LEU A 125 -0.71 -2.09 -0.85
CA LEU A 125 0.75 -2.07 -0.80
C LEU A 125 1.24 -3.20 0.11
N TRP A 126 2.23 -3.98 -0.34
CA TRP A 126 2.92 -4.94 0.52
C TRP A 126 4.29 -4.37 0.92
N VAL A 127 4.57 -4.44 2.22
CA VAL A 127 5.80 -3.95 2.82
C VAL A 127 6.56 -5.11 3.45
N ASN A 128 7.81 -5.32 3.03
CA ASN A 128 8.65 -6.40 3.52
C ASN A 128 9.09 -6.17 4.95
N LEU A 129 9.35 -7.26 5.65
CA LEU A 129 10.01 -7.26 6.95
C LEU A 129 11.45 -7.77 6.82
N PRO A 130 12.41 -7.22 7.58
CA PRO A 130 13.71 -7.85 7.75
C PRO A 130 13.58 -9.28 8.30
N ALA A 131 14.52 -10.15 7.99
CA ALA A 131 14.51 -11.55 8.43
C ALA A 131 14.27 -11.71 9.93
N ARG A 132 14.90 -10.85 10.75
CA ARG A 132 14.74 -10.81 12.21
C ARG A 132 13.30 -10.58 12.68
N ASP A 133 12.48 -9.89 11.86
CA ASP A 133 11.13 -9.46 12.21
C ASP A 133 10.04 -10.29 11.50
N LYS A 134 10.41 -11.18 10.54
CA LYS A 134 9.44 -12.02 9.82
C LYS A 134 8.67 -13.01 10.71
N ARG A 135 9.16 -13.25 11.91
CA ARG A 135 8.52 -14.11 12.94
C ARG A 135 7.92 -13.30 14.10
N ALA A 136 7.81 -11.99 13.96
CA ALA A 136 7.11 -11.15 14.95
C ALA A 136 5.64 -11.57 15.09
N ALA A 137 4.99 -11.09 16.12
CA ALA A 137 3.55 -11.28 16.29
C ALA A 137 2.79 -10.53 15.17
N ALA A 138 1.70 -11.13 14.71
CA ALA A 138 0.75 -10.46 13.84
C ALA A 138 0.16 -9.22 14.55
N GLY A 139 -0.16 -8.19 13.79
CA GLY A 139 -0.65 -6.94 14.34
C GLY A 139 -1.52 -6.16 13.37
N TYR A 140 -2.23 -5.16 13.91
CA TYR A 140 -3.15 -4.35 13.14
C TYR A 140 -3.09 -2.90 13.60
N GLN A 141 -3.12 -1.97 12.65
CA GLN A 141 -3.19 -0.53 12.90
C GLN A 141 -4.29 0.04 12.01
N THR A 142 -5.31 0.65 12.62
CA THR A 142 -6.24 1.53 11.94
C THR A 142 -5.70 2.95 12.03
N LEU A 143 -5.39 3.56 10.90
CA LEU A 143 -4.93 4.94 10.81
C LEU A 143 -6.06 5.75 10.21
N LEU A 144 -6.82 6.45 11.04
CA LEU A 144 -7.94 7.24 10.57
C LEU A 144 -7.47 8.47 9.82
N ALA A 145 -8.27 8.92 8.86
CA ALA A 145 -7.96 10.11 8.06
C ALA A 145 -7.64 11.35 8.92
N GLU A 146 -8.32 11.49 10.05
CA GLU A 146 -8.12 12.59 11.01
C GLU A 146 -6.82 12.51 11.79
N ASP A 147 -6.23 11.31 11.94
CA ASP A 147 -4.97 11.09 12.65
C ASP A 147 -3.74 11.27 11.73
N ILE A 148 -3.95 11.29 10.40
CA ILE A 148 -2.87 11.42 9.42
C ILE A 148 -2.58 12.91 9.17
N PRO A 149 -1.38 13.43 9.53
CA PRO A 149 -1.05 14.83 9.32
C PRO A 149 -1.14 15.24 7.85
N VAL A 150 -1.79 16.38 7.61
CA VAL A 150 -1.91 17.02 6.29
C VAL A 150 -1.07 18.28 6.27
N VAL A 151 -0.09 18.34 5.40
CA VAL A 151 0.81 19.49 5.24
C VAL A 151 0.46 20.21 3.94
N ALA A 152 0.15 21.49 4.03
CA ALA A 152 -0.04 22.33 2.84
C ALA A 152 1.30 22.50 2.11
N LEU A 153 1.26 22.41 0.78
CA LEU A 153 2.41 22.61 -0.08
C LEU A 153 2.54 24.10 -0.46
N ASP A 154 3.76 24.55 -0.65
CA ASP A 154 4.05 25.96 -0.92
C ASP A 154 3.36 26.45 -2.19
N GLY A 155 3.04 27.74 -2.27
CA GLY A 155 2.46 28.37 -3.45
C GLY A 155 1.07 27.84 -3.86
N GLU A 156 0.26 27.45 -2.87
CA GLU A 156 -1.04 26.79 -3.13
C GLU A 156 -0.90 25.51 -3.97
N GLY A 157 0.24 24.84 -3.86
CA GLY A 157 0.59 23.66 -4.66
C GLY A 157 -0.26 22.42 -4.39
N GLY A 158 -1.09 22.45 -3.34
CA GLY A 158 -1.90 21.31 -2.90
C GLY A 158 -1.57 20.85 -1.49
N SER A 159 -1.63 19.55 -1.25
CA SER A 159 -1.40 18.97 0.08
C SER A 159 -0.65 17.65 0.02
N LEU A 160 0.05 17.35 1.12
CA LEU A 160 0.75 16.09 1.36
C LEU A 160 0.28 15.51 2.69
N ARG A 161 -0.14 14.27 2.69
CA ARG A 161 -0.51 13.48 3.88
C ARG A 161 0.67 12.59 4.26
N VAL A 162 1.09 12.63 5.51
CA VAL A 162 2.19 11.82 6.04
C VAL A 162 1.61 10.56 6.68
N ILE A 163 1.55 9.45 5.92
CA ILE A 163 1.04 8.16 6.43
C ILE A 163 2.11 7.49 7.29
N ALA A 164 3.35 7.43 6.80
CA ALA A 164 4.52 6.92 7.51
C ALA A 164 5.72 7.83 7.27
N GLY A 165 6.66 7.81 8.20
CA GLY A 165 7.86 8.65 8.16
C GLY A 165 7.60 10.09 8.60
N GLU A 166 8.37 11.03 8.04
CA GLU A 166 8.31 12.43 8.45
C GLU A 166 8.40 13.38 7.25
N TYR A 167 7.61 14.44 7.26
CA TYR A 167 7.71 15.53 6.29
C TYR A 167 7.57 16.88 7.00
N ARG A 168 8.59 17.75 6.88
CA ARG A 168 8.62 19.11 7.47
C ARG A 168 8.24 19.14 8.95
N GLY A 169 8.74 18.18 9.75
CA GLY A 169 8.47 18.10 11.19
C GLY A 169 7.11 17.48 11.57
N HIS A 170 6.37 16.98 10.59
CA HIS A 170 5.13 16.22 10.83
C HIS A 170 5.40 14.72 10.65
N SER A 171 5.19 13.95 11.71
CA SER A 171 5.41 12.50 11.72
C SER A 171 4.10 11.76 11.44
N GLY A 172 4.14 10.79 10.54
CA GLY A 172 3.01 9.91 10.25
C GLY A 172 2.72 8.94 11.41
N PRO A 173 1.45 8.52 11.58
CA PRO A 173 1.03 7.66 12.68
C PRO A 173 1.46 6.20 12.53
N ALA A 174 1.84 5.74 11.32
CA ALA A 174 2.20 4.34 11.09
C ALA A 174 3.47 3.95 11.82
N ARG A 175 3.41 2.86 12.58
CA ARG A 175 4.59 2.19 13.15
C ARG A 175 5.13 1.21 12.12
N THR A 176 6.42 1.29 11.81
CA THR A 176 7.09 0.50 10.79
C THR A 176 8.31 -0.23 11.34
N PHE A 177 8.64 -1.39 10.78
CA PHE A 177 9.84 -2.17 11.16
C PHE A 177 11.12 -1.63 10.51
N THR A 178 10.98 -0.97 9.38
CA THR A 178 12.08 -0.35 8.63
C THR A 178 11.77 1.12 8.45
N ALA A 179 12.77 2.00 8.55
CA ALA A 179 12.58 3.42 8.32
C ALA A 179 12.12 3.66 6.87
N MET A 180 10.97 4.29 6.73
CA MET A 180 10.35 4.57 5.42
C MET A 180 9.46 5.80 5.46
N ASP A 181 9.22 6.35 4.28
CA ASP A 181 8.23 7.38 4.04
C ASP A 181 7.15 6.85 3.10
N VAL A 182 5.89 7.04 3.48
CA VAL A 182 4.71 6.81 2.66
C VAL A 182 3.92 8.10 2.69
N TRP A 183 4.02 8.89 1.59
CA TRP A 183 3.40 10.20 1.48
C TRP A 183 2.37 10.22 0.36
N ASP A 184 1.15 10.53 0.69
CA ASP A 184 0.02 10.66 -0.24
C ASP A 184 -0.23 12.13 -0.55
N MET A 185 -0.23 12.49 -1.85
CA MET A 185 -0.24 13.88 -2.29
C MET A 185 -1.40 14.17 -3.23
N ARG A 186 -1.92 15.40 -3.09
CA ARG A 186 -2.82 16.02 -4.05
C ARG A 186 -2.18 17.31 -4.53
N LEU A 187 -1.83 17.37 -5.82
CA LEU A 187 -1.23 18.54 -6.45
C LEU A 187 -2.24 19.26 -7.32
N HIS A 188 -2.26 20.57 -7.22
CA HIS A 188 -3.03 21.41 -8.14
C HIS A 188 -2.31 21.53 -9.48
N ALA A 189 -3.06 21.78 -10.57
CA ALA A 189 -2.49 21.99 -11.89
C ALA A 189 -1.47 23.16 -11.87
N GLY A 190 -0.30 22.94 -12.47
CA GLY A 190 0.80 23.91 -12.52
C GLY A 190 1.67 23.96 -11.25
N ALA A 191 1.30 23.21 -10.21
CA ALA A 191 2.11 23.16 -8.98
C ALA A 191 3.44 22.45 -9.23
N THR A 192 4.50 22.95 -8.59
CA THR A 192 5.81 22.30 -8.53
C THR A 192 6.20 22.08 -7.08
N VAL A 193 6.55 20.85 -6.74
CA VAL A 193 6.99 20.47 -5.40
C VAL A 193 8.36 19.80 -5.46
N GLN A 194 9.22 20.14 -4.50
CA GLN A 194 10.49 19.45 -4.27
C GLN A 194 10.34 18.57 -3.04
N LEU A 195 10.48 17.26 -3.24
CA LEU A 195 10.33 16.25 -2.20
C LEU A 195 11.71 15.82 -1.71
N PRO A 196 12.05 16.03 -0.44
CA PRO A 196 13.28 15.52 0.11
C PRO A 196 13.20 13.99 0.24
N VAL A 197 14.14 13.29 -0.37
CA VAL A 197 14.25 11.83 -0.30
C VAL A 197 15.68 11.48 0.01
N ALA A 198 15.94 10.95 1.21
CA ALA A 198 17.28 10.71 1.70
C ALA A 198 18.14 9.89 0.74
N ALA A 199 19.41 10.27 0.61
CA ALA A 199 20.41 9.49 -0.14
C ALA A 199 20.53 8.07 0.45
N GLY A 200 20.76 7.09 -0.40
CA GLY A 200 20.86 5.68 0.00
C GLY A 200 19.52 4.95 0.09
N ARG A 201 18.39 5.65 0.22
CA ARG A 201 17.07 5.04 0.22
C ARG A 201 16.60 4.68 -1.18
N ASN A 202 15.94 3.54 -1.30
CA ASN A 202 15.10 3.24 -2.46
C ASN A 202 13.93 4.21 -2.49
N ALA A 203 13.54 4.63 -3.69
CA ALA A 203 12.40 5.53 -3.86
C ALA A 203 11.63 5.22 -5.14
N ALA A 204 10.33 5.39 -5.06
CA ALA A 204 9.42 5.33 -6.19
C ALA A 204 8.30 6.34 -6.03
N LEU A 205 7.84 6.92 -7.14
CA LEU A 205 6.65 7.76 -7.19
C LEU A 205 5.57 7.06 -8.00
N VAL A 206 4.44 6.83 -7.38
CA VAL A 206 3.24 6.30 -8.04
C VAL A 206 2.38 7.46 -8.48
N VAL A 207 2.08 7.52 -9.78
CA VAL A 207 1.08 8.45 -10.33
C VAL A 207 -0.24 7.71 -10.38
N LEU A 208 -1.15 8.01 -9.46
CA LEU A 208 -2.48 7.42 -9.42
C LEU A 208 -3.39 8.08 -10.46
N ARG A 209 -3.43 9.40 -10.44
CA ARG A 209 -4.21 10.23 -11.37
C ARG A 209 -3.41 11.45 -11.82
N GLY A 210 -3.78 11.99 -12.98
CA GLY A 210 -3.17 13.17 -13.56
C GLY A 210 -1.86 12.87 -14.28
N ASN A 211 -1.29 13.91 -14.86
CA ASN A 211 -0.02 13.88 -15.56
C ASN A 211 0.99 14.79 -14.86
N VAL A 212 2.20 14.30 -14.68
CA VAL A 212 3.27 15.01 -14.00
C VAL A 212 4.56 14.97 -14.80
N ARG A 213 5.41 16.00 -14.64
CA ARG A 213 6.79 15.99 -15.11
C ARG A 213 7.73 15.85 -13.93
N ILE A 214 8.63 14.89 -14.01
CA ILE A 214 9.57 14.52 -12.94
C ILE A 214 10.95 15.07 -13.28
N ASN A 215 11.57 15.77 -12.33
CA ASN A 215 12.90 16.38 -12.41
C ASN A 215 13.07 17.32 -13.64
N GLY A 216 11.99 17.82 -14.22
CA GLY A 216 12.00 18.58 -15.47
C GLY A 216 12.31 17.76 -16.72
N GLU A 217 12.45 16.45 -16.63
CA GLU A 217 13.00 15.58 -17.69
C GLU A 217 11.96 14.63 -18.30
N ARG A 218 11.18 13.94 -17.47
CA ARG A 218 10.31 12.84 -17.89
C ARG A 218 8.88 13.04 -17.45
N GLU A 219 7.95 12.73 -18.34
CA GLU A 219 6.52 12.79 -18.04
C GLU A 219 5.98 11.40 -17.68
N ALA A 220 5.13 11.37 -16.65
CA ALA A 220 4.44 10.18 -16.17
C ALA A 220 2.95 10.48 -16.03
N GLY A 221 2.13 9.57 -16.54
CA GLY A 221 0.66 9.66 -16.49
C GLY A 221 0.02 8.66 -15.52
N PRO A 222 -1.30 8.56 -15.50
CA PRO A 222 -2.04 7.73 -14.57
C PRO A 222 -1.62 6.26 -14.58
N ALA A 223 -1.74 5.62 -13.42
CA ALA A 223 -1.39 4.23 -13.18
C ALA A 223 0.05 3.90 -13.62
N SER A 224 1.02 4.75 -13.28
CA SER A 224 2.44 4.52 -13.55
C SER A 224 3.29 4.64 -12.30
N LEU A 225 4.43 3.94 -12.32
CA LEU A 225 5.47 3.95 -11.30
C LEU A 225 6.73 4.56 -11.88
N VAL A 226 7.24 5.61 -11.27
CA VAL A 226 8.55 6.18 -11.55
C VAL A 226 9.55 5.65 -10.54
N LEU A 227 10.56 4.92 -11.01
CA LEU A 227 11.60 4.34 -10.17
C LEU A 227 12.84 5.24 -10.16
N PHE A 228 13.41 5.48 -8.99
CA PHE A 228 14.59 6.32 -8.79
C PHE A 228 15.82 5.53 -8.35
N ASP A 229 17.00 6.09 -8.64
CA ASP A 229 18.26 5.62 -8.09
C ASP A 229 18.36 5.92 -6.58
N ARG A 230 19.16 5.14 -5.87
CA ARG A 230 19.46 5.38 -4.45
C ARG A 230 20.26 6.67 -4.23
N ALA A 231 21.08 7.07 -5.21
CA ALA A 231 21.85 8.31 -5.15
C ALA A 231 20.95 9.55 -5.32
N GLY A 232 21.40 10.68 -4.78
CA GLY A 232 20.64 11.94 -4.77
C GLY A 232 19.67 12.04 -3.59
N GLU A 233 19.21 13.26 -3.32
CA GLU A 233 18.49 13.60 -2.08
C GLU A 233 17.12 14.24 -2.31
N ASP A 234 16.72 14.47 -3.57
CA ASP A 234 15.48 15.16 -3.90
C ASP A 234 14.83 14.60 -5.15
N VAL A 235 13.52 14.76 -5.22
CA VAL A 235 12.70 14.54 -6.42
C VAL A 235 11.86 15.79 -6.66
N ALA A 236 11.95 16.39 -7.84
CA ALA A 236 11.09 17.49 -8.24
C ALA A 236 9.89 16.95 -9.05
N VAL A 237 8.70 17.41 -8.73
CA VAL A 237 7.45 17.02 -9.40
C VAL A 237 6.70 18.27 -9.81
N GLU A 238 6.42 18.41 -11.10
CA GLU A 238 5.55 19.43 -11.68
C GLU A 238 4.23 18.75 -12.09
N ALA A 239 3.12 19.23 -11.59
CA ALA A 239 1.79 18.75 -11.95
C ALA A 239 1.32 19.46 -13.23
N LEU A 240 1.28 18.74 -14.34
CA LEU A 240 0.81 19.30 -15.63
C LEU A 240 -0.72 19.51 -15.63
N GLU A 241 -1.41 18.77 -14.78
CA GLU A 241 -2.82 18.90 -14.42
C GLU A 241 -3.01 18.51 -12.96
N GLY A 242 -4.21 18.60 -12.39
CA GLY A 242 -4.45 18.14 -11.04
C GLY A 242 -4.08 16.65 -10.86
N ALA A 243 -3.19 16.34 -9.92
CA ALA A 243 -2.61 15.02 -9.78
C ALA A 243 -2.76 14.43 -8.38
N SER A 244 -2.91 13.10 -8.33
CA SER A 244 -2.86 12.29 -7.11
C SER A 244 -1.66 11.37 -7.16
N LEU A 245 -0.79 11.44 -6.16
CA LEU A 245 0.50 10.77 -6.16
C LEU A 245 0.74 10.06 -4.82
N LEU A 246 1.50 8.97 -4.87
CA LEU A 246 2.00 8.30 -3.67
C LEU A 246 3.52 8.19 -3.76
N LEU A 247 4.26 8.83 -2.85
CA LEU A 247 5.71 8.63 -2.71
C LEU A 247 5.97 7.48 -1.75
N LEU A 248 6.79 6.55 -2.19
CA LEU A 248 7.32 5.44 -1.42
C LEU A 248 8.84 5.60 -1.32
N SER A 249 9.37 5.73 -0.12
CA SER A 249 10.82 5.78 0.13
C SER A 249 11.16 4.95 1.35
N GLY A 250 12.23 4.17 1.32
CA GLY A 250 12.59 3.35 2.47
C GLY A 250 14.06 2.92 2.47
N GLU A 251 14.55 2.62 3.68
CA GLU A 251 15.86 1.98 3.83
C GLU A 251 15.82 0.60 3.19
N PRO A 252 16.78 0.27 2.32
CA PRO A 252 16.82 -1.03 1.67
C PRO A 252 16.98 -2.16 2.69
N ILE A 253 16.11 -3.17 2.60
CA ILE A 253 16.36 -4.46 3.23
C ILE A 253 17.17 -5.26 2.22
N ASP A 254 18.48 -5.24 2.35
CA ASP A 254 19.40 -5.91 1.43
C ASP A 254 19.53 -7.41 1.82
N GLU A 255 18.39 -8.09 1.93
CA GLU A 255 18.27 -9.52 2.22
C GLU A 255 17.57 -10.23 1.05
N PRO A 256 17.72 -11.57 0.90
CA PRO A 256 17.00 -12.32 -0.12
C PRO A 256 15.48 -12.15 -0.02
N ILE A 257 14.83 -11.95 -1.15
CA ILE A 257 13.36 -11.93 -1.27
C ILE A 257 12.97 -13.20 -2.01
N VAL A 258 12.33 -14.12 -1.31
CA VAL A 258 11.82 -15.38 -1.87
C VAL A 258 10.32 -15.40 -1.65
N GLY A 259 9.56 -15.24 -2.74
CA GLY A 259 8.10 -15.21 -2.71
C GLY A 259 7.48 -16.42 -3.40
N TYR A 260 6.35 -16.87 -2.87
CA TYR A 260 5.46 -17.79 -3.57
C TYR A 260 4.02 -17.58 -3.10
N GLY A 261 3.17 -17.08 -4.00
CA GLY A 261 1.79 -16.74 -3.68
C GLY A 261 1.70 -15.73 -2.53
N PRO A 262 1.02 -16.08 -1.42
CA PRO A 262 0.76 -15.16 -0.31
C PRO A 262 1.89 -15.11 0.74
N PHE A 263 3.05 -15.70 0.45
CA PHE A 263 4.17 -15.79 1.40
C PHE A 263 5.44 -15.17 0.79
N VAL A 264 6.13 -14.34 1.57
CA VAL A 264 7.42 -13.74 1.20
C VAL A 264 8.40 -13.89 2.36
N MET A 265 9.39 -14.77 2.16
CA MET A 265 10.40 -15.12 3.17
C MET A 265 11.81 -14.86 2.60
N ASN A 266 12.83 -15.41 3.25
CA ASN A 266 14.23 -15.25 2.82
C ASN A 266 14.81 -16.51 2.14
N SER A 267 14.09 -17.67 2.22
CA SER A 267 14.51 -18.93 1.62
C SER A 267 13.35 -19.80 1.16
N GLN A 268 13.61 -20.73 0.24
CA GLN A 268 12.63 -21.73 -0.19
C GLN A 268 12.20 -22.67 0.96
N ALA A 269 13.09 -22.95 1.89
CA ALA A 269 12.76 -23.77 3.07
C ALA A 269 11.71 -23.09 3.94
N GLU A 270 11.84 -21.75 4.14
CA GLU A 270 10.86 -20.98 4.90
C GLU A 270 9.51 -20.86 4.17
N ILE A 271 9.52 -20.86 2.83
CA ILE A 271 8.28 -20.91 2.04
C ILE A 271 7.58 -22.25 2.25
N ALA A 272 8.31 -23.39 2.17
CA ALA A 272 7.75 -24.70 2.43
C ALA A 272 7.15 -24.81 3.85
N GLU A 273 7.89 -24.33 4.86
CA GLU A 273 7.40 -24.24 6.24
C GLU A 273 6.13 -23.38 6.35
N SER A 274 6.02 -22.31 5.57
CA SER A 274 4.84 -21.43 5.58
C SER A 274 3.58 -22.17 5.11
N PHE A 275 3.71 -23.01 4.08
CA PHE A 275 2.61 -23.86 3.64
C PHE A 275 2.24 -24.93 4.68
N ASP A 276 3.23 -25.58 5.29
CA ASP A 276 2.99 -26.58 6.33
C ASP A 276 2.29 -25.97 7.54
N ASP A 277 2.73 -24.78 7.98
CA ASP A 277 2.14 -24.05 9.09
C ASP A 277 0.70 -23.61 8.78
N PHE A 278 0.44 -23.16 7.57
CA PHE A 278 -0.90 -22.82 7.15
C PHE A 278 -1.82 -24.05 7.14
N HIS A 279 -1.40 -25.15 6.51
CA HIS A 279 -2.18 -26.39 6.43
C HIS A 279 -2.44 -27.04 7.81
N THR A 280 -1.54 -26.82 8.75
CA THR A 280 -1.67 -27.32 10.14
C THR A 280 -2.40 -26.35 11.08
N GLY A 281 -2.93 -25.23 10.55
CA GLY A 281 -3.75 -24.27 11.30
C GLY A 281 -2.97 -23.33 12.23
N ARG A 282 -1.66 -23.17 12.04
CA ARG A 282 -0.83 -22.31 12.90
C ARG A 282 -1.02 -20.81 12.66
N PHE A 283 -1.73 -20.42 11.62
CA PHE A 283 -2.08 -19.00 11.36
C PHE A 283 -3.37 -18.56 12.09
N GLY A 284 -3.88 -19.41 12.99
CA GLY A 284 -5.12 -19.16 13.69
C GLY A 284 -6.35 -19.52 12.87
N GLN A 285 -7.50 -19.10 13.36
CA GLN A 285 -8.80 -19.32 12.70
C GLN A 285 -9.62 -18.05 12.76
N MET A 286 -10.35 -17.76 11.70
CA MET A 286 -11.31 -16.67 11.70
C MET A 286 -12.44 -16.99 12.67
N GLN A 287 -12.78 -16.04 13.53
CA GLN A 287 -13.96 -16.16 14.39
C GLN A 287 -15.23 -16.03 13.54
N ASP A 288 -16.24 -16.86 13.82
CA ASP A 288 -17.52 -16.77 13.14
C ASP A 288 -18.16 -15.41 13.44
N ALA A 289 -18.72 -14.77 12.39
CA ALA A 289 -19.36 -13.45 12.49
C ALA A 289 -20.58 -13.40 13.45
N ARG A 290 -20.93 -14.51 14.10
CA ARG A 290 -22.09 -14.65 15.00
C ARG A 290 -21.77 -14.43 16.47
N ASP A 291 -20.49 -14.43 16.87
CA ASP A 291 -20.12 -14.35 18.28
C ASP A 291 -19.86 -12.91 18.79
N GLY A 292 -19.85 -11.90 17.92
CA GLY A 292 -19.61 -10.50 18.26
C GLY A 292 -20.84 -9.65 18.58
N ALA A 293 -22.05 -10.22 18.56
CA ALA A 293 -23.31 -9.45 18.77
C ALA A 293 -23.89 -9.54 20.18
N ALA A 294 -23.09 -10.02 21.16
CA ALA A 294 -23.50 -10.10 22.57
C ALA A 294 -22.43 -9.45 23.46
N HIS A 295 -22.42 -8.10 23.49
CA HIS A 295 -22.04 -7.35 24.72
C HIS A 295 -22.43 -5.88 24.53
#